data_058ba23623fb211aac3ded0c797b1400
#
_entry.id   058ba23623fb211aac3ded0c797b1400
#
_cell.length_a   1.000
_cell.length_b   1.000
_cell.length_c   1.000
_cell.angle_alpha   90.00
_cell.angle_beta   90.00
_cell.angle_gamma   90.00
#
_symmetry.space_group_name_H-M   'P 1'
#
loop_
_entity.id
_entity.type
_entity.pdbx_description
1 polymer ?
#
loop_
_entity_poly.entity_id
_entity_poly.type
_entity_poly.pdbx_seq_one_letter_code
_entity_poly.pdbx_strand_id
1 'polypeptide(L)'
;QNKPAVLVLPTMREIADMTETLRSVGLKPFAPTGAANGVYDGDFAVLNAQMAPADRYRAYLAISCGQVRCVLGTRAAMYAPVEGNALFLILDDVCYQDADGMMPYANARGVLRLRAKSHNGVFVAMANARSAQSQWETDAAHVGDTQVSGFSTPIHALPAVTKEASPWIRWLNRDELARLADPTIGARVPHTAVRILSKALETGPVLLSIPQDGITEALSCSKCHRQVRCARCTGPLERLADGTIRCRWCGAATVQWSCPTCHNERMRVVRVGAAGTAMELARLFRGVPMVLSTPSQPRGVVSDIGFAPQLVIATPGAEPRVRGESPAQCEYRAVAILDAWTSLYASGIDADVDTLTGWMRAVSLCAPRTRGGQALLIGETDPVLARSLMLWNSPMLAQVEVEDRAQTALPPVFAAACVWGRRDAVGTMLKRIGALAGGDMDTIDTIAGTMPSVLGPVPIPQPRTIDSRELEGTADRVKAVVRVPQGRRAELALRLRSASARHVASREPGELRFQMDPKERI
;
A
#
# COMPACT_ATOMS: atom_id res chain seq x y z
N GLN A 1 15.35 -14.23 25.60
CA GLN A 1 14.04 -14.63 26.15
C GLN A 1 13.44 -15.72 25.27
N ASN A 2 13.09 -16.82 25.86
CA ASN A 2 12.74 -18.10 25.21
C ASN A 2 11.31 -18.11 24.60
N LYS A 3 10.80 -16.98 24.06
CA LYS A 3 9.46 -16.88 23.48
C LYS A 3 9.51 -16.95 21.96
N PRO A 4 8.55 -17.64 21.33
CA PRO A 4 8.45 -17.66 19.87
C PRO A 4 8.13 -16.28 19.28
N ALA A 5 8.59 -16.05 18.06
CA ALA A 5 8.30 -14.83 17.31
C ALA A 5 7.95 -15.17 15.85
N VAL A 6 6.89 -14.56 15.34
CA VAL A 6 6.49 -14.64 13.93
C VAL A 6 6.53 -13.22 13.36
N LEU A 7 7.40 -12.99 12.38
CA LEU A 7 7.58 -11.72 11.71
C LEU A 7 7.12 -11.85 10.26
N VAL A 8 6.05 -11.14 9.93
CA VAL A 8 5.49 -11.10 8.58
C VAL A 8 5.96 -9.82 7.90
N LEU A 9 6.65 -9.97 6.78
CA LEU A 9 7.31 -8.90 6.04
C LEU A 9 6.72 -8.81 4.63
N PRO A 10 6.62 -7.61 4.03
CA PRO A 10 5.84 -7.43 2.80
C PRO A 10 6.48 -8.09 1.58
N THR A 11 7.80 -8.10 1.45
CA THR A 11 8.49 -8.68 0.29
C THR A 11 9.70 -9.51 0.69
N MET A 12 10.25 -10.26 -0.28
CA MET A 12 11.49 -11.04 -0.09
C MET A 12 12.70 -10.16 0.19
N ARG A 13 12.64 -8.88 -0.14
CA ARG A 13 13.70 -7.92 0.12
C ARG A 13 13.81 -7.61 1.61
N GLU A 14 12.71 -7.26 2.26
CA GLU A 14 12.70 -7.04 3.71
C GLU A 14 13.07 -8.31 4.48
N ILE A 15 12.71 -9.50 3.94
CA ILE A 15 13.15 -10.78 4.50
C ILE A 15 14.68 -10.92 4.39
N ALA A 16 15.28 -10.55 3.26
CA ALA A 16 16.73 -10.61 3.08
C ALA A 16 17.44 -9.61 4.01
N ASP A 17 16.95 -8.36 4.09
CA ASP A 17 17.49 -7.32 4.98
C ASP A 17 17.40 -7.78 6.46
N MET A 18 16.26 -8.34 6.88
CA MET A 18 16.08 -8.86 8.24
C MET A 18 16.98 -10.09 8.51
N THR A 19 17.11 -10.97 7.54
CA THR A 19 18.01 -12.13 7.63
C THR A 19 19.47 -11.70 7.84
N GLU A 20 19.93 -10.69 7.09
CA GLU A 20 21.27 -10.12 7.25
C GLU A 20 21.44 -9.49 8.64
N THR A 21 20.43 -8.74 9.09
CA THR A 21 20.42 -8.14 10.43
C THR A 21 20.51 -9.20 11.52
N LEU A 22 19.72 -10.27 11.44
CA LEU A 22 19.76 -11.35 12.42
C LEU A 22 21.10 -12.08 12.42
N ARG A 23 21.72 -12.29 11.24
CA ARG A 23 23.09 -12.85 11.14
C ARG A 23 24.13 -11.93 11.77
N SER A 24 24.03 -10.63 11.60
CA SER A 24 24.98 -9.67 12.17
C SER A 24 24.97 -9.65 13.71
N VAL A 25 23.86 -10.05 14.33
CA VAL A 25 23.75 -10.21 15.79
C VAL A 25 24.02 -11.65 16.24
N GLY A 26 24.54 -12.51 15.36
CA GLY A 26 25.02 -13.85 15.67
C GLY A 26 23.98 -14.97 15.56
N LEU A 27 22.76 -14.68 15.08
CA LEU A 27 21.72 -15.71 14.89
C LEU A 27 21.92 -16.47 13.58
N LYS A 28 21.70 -17.79 13.64
CA LYS A 28 21.90 -18.70 12.50
C LYS A 28 20.56 -18.99 11.79
N PRO A 29 20.52 -18.91 10.44
CA PRO A 29 19.36 -19.35 9.69
C PRO A 29 19.23 -20.89 9.74
N PHE A 30 18.01 -21.37 9.82
CA PHE A 30 17.70 -22.79 9.71
C PHE A 30 18.06 -23.33 8.33
N ALA A 31 18.81 -24.42 8.29
CA ALA A 31 19.20 -25.11 7.06
C ALA A 31 18.42 -26.43 6.92
N PRO A 32 17.40 -26.51 6.05
CA PRO A 32 16.52 -27.68 5.95
C PRO A 32 17.23 -28.93 5.40
N THR A 33 18.40 -28.80 4.75
CA THR A 33 19.14 -29.89 4.13
C THR A 33 20.25 -30.50 5.02
N GLY A 34 20.50 -29.90 6.19
CA GLY A 34 21.65 -30.28 7.06
C GLY A 34 21.34 -31.22 8.20
N ALA A 35 20.13 -31.79 8.29
CA ALA A 35 19.75 -32.65 9.42
C ALA A 35 20.33 -34.07 9.31
N ALA A 36 21.60 -34.23 9.64
CA ALA A 36 22.11 -35.52 10.08
C ALA A 36 21.50 -35.82 11.46
N ASN A 37 20.84 -36.96 11.61
CA ASN A 37 20.27 -37.48 12.87
C ASN A 37 18.98 -36.77 13.39
N GLY A 38 18.18 -36.08 12.55
CA GLY A 38 16.92 -35.54 12.97
C GLY A 38 16.98 -34.30 13.90
N VAL A 39 18.16 -33.76 14.14
CA VAL A 39 18.38 -32.53 14.89
C VAL A 39 18.49 -31.39 13.90
N TYR A 40 17.54 -30.45 14.00
CA TYR A 40 17.55 -29.25 13.20
C TYR A 40 18.40 -28.17 13.89
N ASP A 41 19.33 -27.58 13.15
CA ASP A 41 20.16 -26.46 13.63
C ASP A 41 19.68 -25.15 13.03
N GLY A 42 19.58 -24.11 13.84
CA GLY A 42 19.23 -22.78 13.45
C GLY A 42 18.30 -22.07 14.44
N ASP A 43 18.49 -20.76 14.55
CA ASP A 43 17.75 -19.90 15.48
C ASP A 43 16.45 -19.36 14.84
N PHE A 44 16.45 -19.16 13.53
CA PHE A 44 15.28 -18.64 12.79
C PHE A 44 15.07 -19.34 11.45
N ALA A 45 13.81 -19.49 11.06
CA ALA A 45 13.42 -20.03 9.76
C ALA A 45 12.74 -18.98 8.88
N VAL A 46 12.93 -19.08 7.57
CA VAL A 46 12.22 -18.29 6.57
C VAL A 46 11.10 -19.13 5.97
N LEU A 47 9.87 -18.62 5.95
CA LEU A 47 8.70 -19.24 5.31
C LEU A 47 8.15 -18.35 4.20
N ASN A 48 8.19 -18.84 2.96
CA ASN A 48 7.56 -18.16 1.82
C ASN A 48 6.99 -19.17 0.82
N ALA A 49 6.15 -18.69 -0.09
CA ALA A 49 5.47 -19.54 -1.07
C ALA A 49 6.39 -20.08 -2.17
N GLN A 50 7.57 -19.48 -2.38
CA GLN A 50 8.53 -19.84 -3.43
C GLN A 50 9.48 -20.96 -2.99
N MET A 51 9.49 -21.32 -1.69
CA MET A 51 10.30 -22.42 -1.19
C MET A 51 9.91 -23.75 -1.83
N ALA A 52 10.90 -24.61 -2.07
CA ALA A 52 10.66 -26.00 -2.43
C ALA A 52 9.72 -26.65 -1.39
N PRO A 53 8.70 -27.43 -1.81
CA PRO A 53 7.71 -27.99 -0.89
C PRO A 53 8.34 -28.80 0.25
N ALA A 54 9.38 -29.58 -0.04
CA ALA A 54 10.07 -30.39 0.96
C ALA A 54 10.78 -29.54 2.03
N ASP A 55 11.44 -28.45 1.62
CA ASP A 55 12.17 -27.56 2.55
C ASP A 55 11.19 -26.74 3.38
N ARG A 56 10.10 -26.29 2.78
CA ARG A 56 9.00 -25.62 3.50
C ARG A 56 8.37 -26.55 4.55
N TYR A 57 8.18 -27.82 4.22
CA TYR A 57 7.64 -28.80 5.16
C TYR A 57 8.60 -29.09 6.31
N ARG A 58 9.92 -29.23 6.03
CA ARG A 58 10.95 -29.40 7.08
C ARG A 58 11.01 -28.20 8.02
N ALA A 59 10.98 -26.97 7.47
CA ALA A 59 10.92 -25.76 8.28
C ALA A 59 9.65 -25.72 9.14
N TYR A 60 8.49 -26.08 8.56
CA TYR A 60 7.23 -26.17 9.29
C TYR A 60 7.33 -27.16 10.46
N LEU A 61 7.88 -28.34 10.26
CA LEU A 61 8.07 -29.35 11.33
C LEU A 61 9.04 -28.84 12.42
N ALA A 62 10.16 -28.23 12.05
CA ALA A 62 11.13 -27.68 13.01
C ALA A 62 10.49 -26.61 13.91
N ILE A 63 9.60 -25.76 13.35
CA ILE A 63 8.85 -24.76 14.09
C ILE A 63 7.81 -25.45 15.00
N SER A 64 7.05 -26.40 14.46
CA SER A 64 6.00 -27.11 15.21
C SER A 64 6.56 -27.91 16.39
N CYS A 65 7.76 -28.48 16.26
CA CYS A 65 8.46 -29.17 17.34
C CYS A 65 9.18 -28.22 18.32
N GLY A 66 9.07 -26.91 18.14
CA GLY A 66 9.69 -25.90 18.99
C GLY A 66 11.23 -25.81 18.90
N GLN A 67 11.84 -26.45 17.90
CA GLN A 67 13.29 -26.41 17.66
C GLN A 67 13.71 -25.05 17.08
N VAL A 68 12.88 -24.45 16.21
CA VAL A 68 13.05 -23.11 15.67
C VAL A 68 11.92 -22.22 16.21
N ARG A 69 12.29 -21.14 16.87
CA ARG A 69 11.31 -20.28 17.56
C ARG A 69 11.10 -18.91 16.90
N CYS A 70 12.01 -18.47 16.05
CA CYS A 70 11.86 -17.23 15.29
C CYS A 70 11.53 -17.58 13.84
N VAL A 71 10.43 -17.03 13.34
CA VAL A 71 9.96 -17.27 11.98
C VAL A 71 9.86 -15.93 11.24
N LEU A 72 10.55 -15.84 10.12
CA LEU A 72 10.43 -14.75 9.16
C LEU A 72 9.66 -15.25 7.94
N GLY A 73 8.87 -14.40 7.33
CA GLY A 73 8.27 -14.76 6.05
C GLY A 73 7.36 -13.71 5.47
N THR A 74 6.92 -13.99 4.26
CA THR A 74 5.84 -13.21 3.65
C THR A 74 4.49 -13.62 4.27
N ARG A 75 3.39 -13.21 3.69
CA ARG A 75 2.04 -13.57 4.16
C ARG A 75 1.89 -15.06 4.57
N ALA A 76 2.58 -15.97 3.90
CA ALA A 76 2.55 -17.40 4.23
C ALA A 76 2.96 -17.70 5.69
N ALA A 77 3.83 -16.89 6.28
CA ALA A 77 4.30 -17.08 7.66
C ALA A 77 3.21 -16.75 8.71
N MET A 78 2.12 -16.09 8.35
CA MET A 78 1.04 -15.80 9.30
C MET A 78 0.43 -17.06 9.92
N TYR A 79 0.63 -18.23 9.29
CA TYR A 79 0.17 -19.54 9.79
C TYR A 79 1.28 -20.41 10.39
N ALA A 80 2.48 -19.86 10.60
CA ALA A 80 3.58 -20.63 11.20
C ALA A 80 3.15 -21.29 12.52
N PRO A 81 3.40 -22.59 12.73
CA PRO A 81 2.85 -23.36 13.84
C PRO A 81 3.66 -23.17 15.14
N VAL A 82 3.73 -21.91 15.62
CA VAL A 82 4.35 -21.62 16.91
C VAL A 82 3.39 -21.93 18.05
N GLU A 83 3.92 -22.34 19.19
CA GLU A 83 3.17 -22.67 20.39
C GLU A 83 3.46 -21.70 21.54
N GLY A 84 2.52 -21.61 22.49
CA GLY A 84 2.65 -20.80 23.68
C GLY A 84 2.55 -19.30 23.42
N ASN A 85 3.02 -18.51 24.39
CA ASN A 85 2.98 -17.06 24.37
C ASN A 85 4.00 -16.51 23.36
N ALA A 86 3.56 -16.02 22.22
CA ALA A 86 4.37 -15.63 21.11
C ALA A 86 4.23 -14.12 20.75
N LEU A 87 5.29 -13.58 20.14
CA LEU A 87 5.26 -12.28 19.46
C LEU A 87 4.79 -12.48 18.02
N PHE A 88 3.79 -11.72 17.61
CA PHE A 88 3.32 -11.63 16.24
C PHE A 88 3.55 -10.22 15.73
N LEU A 89 4.47 -10.06 14.78
CA LEU A 89 4.82 -8.77 14.21
C LEU A 89 4.45 -8.73 12.73
N ILE A 90 3.90 -7.62 12.29
CA ILE A 90 3.69 -7.29 10.88
C ILE A 90 4.38 -5.98 10.54
N LEU A 91 5.14 -5.97 9.45
CA LEU A 91 5.78 -4.75 8.92
C LEU A 91 4.94 -4.20 7.78
N ASP A 92 4.68 -2.87 7.79
CA ASP A 92 3.87 -2.15 6.81
C ASP A 92 2.52 -2.84 6.56
N ASP A 93 1.64 -2.83 7.57
CA ASP A 93 0.39 -3.60 7.63
C ASP A 93 -0.59 -3.34 6.48
N VAL A 94 -0.46 -2.25 5.74
CA VAL A 94 -1.24 -1.93 4.53
C VAL A 94 -0.67 -2.55 3.24
N CYS A 95 0.55 -3.07 3.24
CA CYS A 95 1.22 -3.57 2.03
C CYS A 95 0.80 -4.99 1.61
N TYR A 96 -0.05 -5.66 2.38
CA TYR A 96 -0.43 -7.05 2.14
C TYR A 96 -1.72 -7.13 1.34
N GLN A 97 -1.62 -7.79 0.20
CA GLN A 97 -2.79 -8.19 -0.57
C GLN A 97 -3.47 -9.37 0.09
N ASP A 98 -4.76 -9.45 -0.11
CA ASP A 98 -5.54 -10.59 0.31
C ASP A 98 -5.15 -11.85 -0.48
N ALA A 99 -5.43 -13.02 0.11
CA ALA A 99 -5.11 -14.28 -0.54
C ALA A 99 -5.91 -14.45 -1.83
N ASP A 100 -5.24 -14.42 -2.98
CA ASP A 100 -5.87 -14.70 -4.25
C ASP A 100 -6.45 -16.12 -4.30
N GLY A 101 -7.63 -16.23 -4.90
CA GLY A 101 -8.21 -17.48 -5.33
C GLY A 101 -9.13 -18.20 -4.34
N MET A 102 -9.03 -18.00 -3.04
CA MET A 102 -9.84 -18.76 -2.06
C MET A 102 -10.55 -17.87 -1.04
N MET A 103 -11.87 -17.93 -1.01
CA MET A 103 -12.64 -17.34 0.10
C MET A 103 -12.33 -18.10 1.41
N PRO A 104 -12.26 -17.41 2.56
CA PRO A 104 -12.67 -16.04 2.83
C PRO A 104 -11.58 -14.96 2.66
N TYR A 105 -10.52 -15.18 1.91
CA TYR A 105 -9.44 -14.20 1.65
C TYR A 105 -8.85 -13.65 2.96
N ALA A 106 -8.06 -14.47 3.64
CA ALA A 106 -7.53 -14.14 4.95
C ALA A 106 -6.58 -12.93 4.91
N ASN A 107 -6.89 -11.92 5.72
CA ASN A 107 -6.03 -10.74 5.91
C ASN A 107 -4.91 -11.05 6.91
N ALA A 108 -3.65 -10.80 6.54
CA ALA A 108 -2.49 -11.16 7.36
C ALA A 108 -2.51 -10.46 8.73
N ARG A 109 -2.83 -9.16 8.77
CA ARG A 109 -2.93 -8.40 10.00
C ARG A 109 -3.99 -8.95 10.95
N GLY A 110 -5.19 -9.25 10.43
CA GLY A 110 -6.28 -9.82 11.21
C GLY A 110 -5.95 -11.20 11.78
N VAL A 111 -5.30 -12.07 10.96
CA VAL A 111 -4.87 -13.41 11.40
C VAL A 111 -3.84 -13.30 12.52
N LEU A 112 -2.80 -12.48 12.37
CA LEU A 112 -1.75 -12.32 13.39
C LEU A 112 -2.31 -11.76 14.70
N ARG A 113 -3.24 -10.81 14.62
CA ARG A 113 -3.90 -10.23 15.80
C ARG A 113 -4.78 -11.26 16.52
N LEU A 114 -5.57 -12.04 15.78
CA LEU A 114 -6.37 -13.13 16.34
C LEU A 114 -5.48 -14.18 17.01
N ARG A 115 -4.37 -14.55 16.38
CA ARG A 115 -3.41 -15.48 16.94
C ARG A 115 -2.74 -14.94 18.19
N ALA A 116 -2.35 -13.67 18.21
CA ALA A 116 -1.81 -13.06 19.42
C ALA A 116 -2.78 -13.18 20.59
N LYS A 117 -4.08 -12.92 20.35
CA LYS A 117 -5.12 -13.12 21.37
C LYS A 117 -5.25 -14.58 21.80
N SER A 118 -5.29 -15.54 20.87
CA SER A 118 -5.46 -16.96 21.18
C SER A 118 -4.24 -17.58 21.86
N HIS A 119 -3.04 -17.05 21.61
CA HIS A 119 -1.78 -17.48 22.24
C HIS A 119 -1.44 -16.72 23.53
N ASN A 120 -2.30 -15.83 24.01
CA ASN A 120 -1.98 -14.88 25.09
C ASN A 120 -0.64 -14.16 24.84
N GLY A 121 -0.39 -13.83 23.58
CA GLY A 121 0.83 -13.23 23.07
C GLY A 121 0.70 -11.73 22.84
N VAL A 122 1.67 -11.18 22.11
CA VAL A 122 1.73 -9.76 21.77
C VAL A 122 1.62 -9.58 20.26
N PHE A 123 0.77 -8.66 19.81
CA PHE A 123 0.72 -8.21 18.43
C PHE A 123 1.41 -6.86 18.29
N VAL A 124 2.26 -6.73 17.27
CA VAL A 124 2.95 -5.47 16.94
C VAL A 124 2.76 -5.17 15.45
N ALA A 125 2.15 -4.03 15.14
CA ALA A 125 2.16 -3.47 13.80
C ALA A 125 3.24 -2.38 13.74
N MET A 126 4.23 -2.58 12.88
CA MET A 126 5.33 -1.65 12.65
C MET A 126 5.28 -1.16 11.20
N ALA A 127 5.42 0.13 10.97
CA ALA A 127 5.34 0.70 9.64
C ALA A 127 6.11 2.03 9.54
N ASN A 128 6.51 2.39 8.31
CA ASN A 128 6.98 3.72 8.01
C ASN A 128 5.83 4.75 8.07
N ALA A 129 4.67 4.39 7.53
CA ALA A 129 3.45 5.18 7.64
C ALA A 129 2.40 4.42 8.44
N ARG A 130 1.72 5.11 9.36
CA ARG A 130 0.65 4.52 10.16
C ARG A 130 -0.59 4.32 9.30
N SER A 131 -1.19 3.13 9.34
CA SER A 131 -2.47 2.86 8.69
C SER A 131 -3.64 3.48 9.46
N ALA A 132 -4.75 3.75 8.75
CA ALA A 132 -5.98 4.19 9.39
C ALA A 132 -6.49 3.16 10.41
N GLN A 133 -6.34 1.86 10.14
CA GLN A 133 -6.67 0.78 11.08
C GLN A 133 -5.84 0.88 12.36
N SER A 134 -4.51 1.04 12.25
CA SER A 134 -3.64 1.18 13.40
C SER A 134 -3.89 2.47 14.18
N GLN A 135 -4.25 3.57 13.49
CA GLN A 135 -4.65 4.83 14.15
C GLN A 135 -5.95 4.68 14.92
N TRP A 136 -6.98 4.09 14.30
CA TRP A 136 -8.28 3.86 14.93
C TRP A 136 -8.18 3.01 16.19
N GLU A 137 -7.28 2.04 16.24
CA GLU A 137 -7.02 1.19 17.39
C GLU A 137 -6.27 1.88 18.54
N THR A 138 -5.72 3.08 18.32
CA THR A 138 -5.08 3.87 19.41
C THR A 138 -6.06 4.71 20.21
N ASP A 139 -7.33 4.77 19.83
CA ASP A 139 -8.36 5.47 20.60
C ASP A 139 -9.03 4.52 21.60
N ALA A 140 -8.94 4.85 22.88
CA ALA A 140 -9.52 4.06 23.96
C ALA A 140 -11.07 3.99 23.89
N ALA A 141 -11.72 4.97 23.26
CA ALA A 141 -13.18 4.97 23.08
C ALA A 141 -13.65 3.80 22.19
N HIS A 142 -12.79 3.27 21.33
CA HIS A 142 -13.11 2.15 20.45
C HIS A 142 -12.93 0.76 21.10
N VAL A 143 -12.44 0.70 22.32
CA VAL A 143 -12.10 -0.57 23.02
C VAL A 143 -13.35 -1.37 23.44
N GLY A 144 -14.47 -0.69 23.68
CA GLY A 144 -15.70 -1.33 24.17
C GLY A 144 -16.53 -2.06 23.12
N ASP A 145 -16.38 -1.72 21.85
CA ASP A 145 -17.36 -2.07 20.81
C ASP A 145 -16.95 -3.25 19.91
N THR A 146 -15.72 -3.73 20.00
CA THR A 146 -15.24 -4.73 19.04
C THR A 146 -14.58 -5.93 19.69
N GLN A 147 -15.12 -7.11 19.43
CA GLN A 147 -14.50 -8.39 19.80
C GLN A 147 -13.16 -8.63 19.06
N VAL A 148 -12.84 -7.85 18.05
CA VAL A 148 -11.72 -8.07 17.11
C VAL A 148 -10.59 -7.08 17.29
N SER A 149 -10.86 -5.82 17.65
CA SER A 149 -9.84 -4.80 17.89
C SER A 149 -9.79 -4.43 19.37
N GLY A 150 -8.67 -4.64 20.02
CA GLY A 150 -8.37 -4.09 21.34
C GLY A 150 -7.58 -2.80 21.17
N PHE A 151 -7.48 -2.03 22.24
CA PHE A 151 -6.60 -0.86 22.33
C PHE A 151 -5.15 -1.22 21.97
N SER A 152 -4.50 -0.38 21.17
CA SER A 152 -3.10 -0.50 20.81
C SER A 152 -2.33 0.71 21.33
N THR A 153 -1.29 0.47 22.12
CA THR A 153 -0.42 1.54 22.61
C THR A 153 0.49 2.00 21.46
N PRO A 154 0.43 3.28 21.04
CA PRO A 154 1.33 3.79 20.02
C PRO A 154 2.74 3.98 20.58
N ILE A 155 3.75 3.52 19.84
CA ILE A 155 5.17 3.70 20.16
C ILE A 155 5.79 4.55 19.07
N HIS A 156 6.41 5.65 19.47
CA HIS A 156 7.09 6.59 18.58
C HIS A 156 8.47 6.95 19.14
N ALA A 157 9.41 7.21 18.24
CA ALA A 157 10.65 7.86 18.63
C ALA A 157 10.37 9.29 19.12
N LEU A 158 11.21 9.79 20.00
CA LEU A 158 11.14 11.18 20.42
C LEU A 158 11.27 12.12 19.20
N PRO A 159 10.51 13.23 19.14
CA PRO A 159 10.56 14.14 17.99
C PRO A 159 11.97 14.68 17.68
N ALA A 160 12.80 14.90 18.70
CA ALA A 160 14.19 15.31 18.52
C ALA A 160 15.01 14.24 17.78
N VAL A 161 14.90 12.97 18.21
CA VAL A 161 15.59 11.83 17.58
C VAL A 161 15.10 11.64 16.13
N THR A 162 13.80 11.69 15.91
CA THR A 162 13.20 11.61 14.57
C THR A 162 13.74 12.71 13.67
N LYS A 163 13.79 13.95 14.18
CA LYS A 163 14.30 15.10 13.45
C LYS A 163 15.78 14.93 13.08
N GLU A 164 16.61 14.44 13.97
CA GLU A 164 18.05 14.21 13.72
C GLU A 164 18.29 13.07 12.74
N ALA A 165 17.54 11.98 12.86
CA ALA A 165 17.67 10.78 12.03
C ALA A 165 17.09 10.95 10.61
N SER A 166 16.14 11.86 10.41
CA SER A 166 15.55 12.12 9.08
C SER A 166 16.39 13.11 8.27
N PRO A 167 16.37 13.05 6.92
CA PRO A 167 16.98 14.07 6.07
C PRO A 167 16.24 15.41 6.19
N TRP A 168 16.81 16.45 5.60
CA TRP A 168 16.10 17.71 5.41
C TRP A 168 15.13 17.56 4.25
N ILE A 169 13.81 17.50 4.52
CA ILE A 169 12.77 17.28 3.52
C ILE A 169 12.19 18.62 3.07
N ARG A 170 12.10 18.83 1.76
CA ARG A 170 11.59 20.04 1.15
C ARG A 170 10.54 19.71 0.10
N TRP A 171 9.36 20.33 0.18
CA TRP A 171 8.31 20.20 -0.83
C TRP A 171 8.45 21.31 -1.88
N LEU A 172 8.82 20.94 -3.10
CA LEU A 172 8.96 21.83 -4.24
C LEU A 172 7.66 21.82 -5.07
N ASN A 173 6.62 22.45 -4.54
CA ASN A 173 5.39 22.76 -5.24
C ASN A 173 5.53 24.12 -5.97
N ARG A 174 4.49 24.52 -6.71
CA ARG A 174 4.48 25.77 -7.49
C ARG A 174 4.71 27.01 -6.61
N ASP A 175 4.08 27.04 -5.43
CA ASP A 175 4.15 28.19 -4.52
C ASP A 175 5.57 28.33 -3.94
N GLU A 176 6.18 27.22 -3.54
CA GLU A 176 7.56 27.22 -3.03
C GLU A 176 8.56 27.59 -4.14
N LEU A 177 8.36 27.07 -5.36
CA LEU A 177 9.20 27.43 -6.51
C LEU A 177 9.06 28.92 -6.87
N ALA A 178 7.87 29.48 -6.78
CA ALA A 178 7.66 30.91 -6.96
C ALA A 178 8.35 31.75 -5.87
N ARG A 179 8.27 31.31 -4.61
CA ARG A 179 8.96 31.94 -3.49
C ARG A 179 10.49 31.92 -3.65
N LEU A 180 11.02 30.83 -4.23
CA LEU A 180 12.45 30.67 -4.53
C LEU A 180 12.88 31.37 -5.84
N ALA A 181 11.96 32.02 -6.54
CA ALA A 181 12.19 32.60 -7.87
C ALA A 181 12.83 31.61 -8.87
N ASP A 182 12.38 30.34 -8.83
CA ASP A 182 12.90 29.31 -9.74
C ASP A 182 12.56 29.67 -11.20
N PRO A 183 13.54 29.74 -12.11
CA PRO A 183 13.29 30.14 -13.50
C PRO A 183 12.51 29.10 -14.30
N THR A 184 12.33 27.88 -13.76
CA THR A 184 11.70 26.75 -14.44
C THR A 184 10.43 26.29 -13.76
N ILE A 185 9.65 27.19 -13.17
CA ILE A 185 8.34 26.88 -12.58
C ILE A 185 7.48 26.15 -13.60
N GLY A 186 7.01 24.96 -13.24
CA GLY A 186 6.22 24.10 -14.13
C GLY A 186 7.02 23.06 -14.91
N ALA A 187 8.36 23.10 -14.87
CA ALA A 187 9.18 21.99 -15.30
C ALA A 187 8.96 20.77 -14.38
N ARG A 188 9.04 19.58 -14.94
CA ARG A 188 8.91 18.34 -14.18
C ARG A 188 10.03 18.19 -13.14
N VAL A 189 11.24 18.56 -13.49
CA VAL A 189 12.39 18.67 -12.58
C VAL A 189 12.86 20.11 -12.58
N PRO A 190 12.52 20.92 -11.57
CA PRO A 190 12.84 22.33 -11.53
C PRO A 190 14.35 22.58 -11.30
N HIS A 191 14.82 23.74 -11.72
CA HIS A 191 16.25 24.11 -11.59
C HIS A 191 16.76 24.01 -10.14
N THR A 192 15.94 24.40 -9.17
CA THR A 192 16.26 24.25 -7.74
C THR A 192 16.56 22.80 -7.38
N ALA A 193 15.76 21.85 -7.89
CA ALA A 193 16.01 20.42 -7.65
C ALA A 193 17.30 19.96 -8.33
N VAL A 194 17.52 20.34 -9.60
CA VAL A 194 18.75 19.98 -10.33
C VAL A 194 19.98 20.46 -9.57
N ARG A 195 20.00 21.70 -9.07
CA ARG A 195 21.12 22.25 -8.32
C ARG A 195 21.40 21.48 -7.02
N ILE A 196 20.36 21.11 -6.26
CA ILE A 196 20.51 20.37 -5.01
C ILE A 196 21.03 18.96 -5.28
N LEU A 197 20.46 18.27 -6.26
CA LEU A 197 20.85 16.92 -6.61
C LEU A 197 22.25 16.85 -7.22
N SER A 198 22.64 17.82 -8.07
CA SER A 198 24.00 17.90 -8.62
C SER A 198 25.05 18.07 -7.52
N LYS A 199 24.77 18.91 -6.52
CA LYS A 199 25.67 19.06 -5.36
C LYS A 199 25.77 17.76 -4.54
N ALA A 200 24.68 17.03 -4.37
CA ALA A 200 24.70 15.74 -3.67
C ALA A 200 25.51 14.68 -4.44
N LEU A 201 25.42 14.68 -5.77
CA LEU A 201 26.18 13.79 -6.66
C LEU A 201 27.71 14.00 -6.59
N GLU A 202 28.19 15.14 -6.11
CA GLU A 202 29.63 15.35 -5.89
C GLU A 202 30.19 14.43 -4.79
N THR A 203 29.34 13.97 -3.88
CA THR A 203 29.75 13.23 -2.67
C THR A 203 29.23 11.81 -2.58
N GLY A 204 28.36 11.37 -3.48
CA GLY A 204 27.85 10.00 -3.50
C GLY A 204 26.57 9.83 -4.32
N PRO A 205 25.90 8.69 -4.18
CA PRO A 205 24.74 8.35 -5.00
C PRO A 205 23.50 9.17 -4.63
N VAL A 206 22.64 9.41 -5.63
CA VAL A 206 21.36 10.11 -5.49
C VAL A 206 20.23 9.20 -6.00
N LEU A 207 19.14 9.11 -5.25
CA LEU A 207 17.95 8.34 -5.61
C LEU A 207 16.85 9.26 -6.14
N LEU A 208 16.27 8.89 -7.27
CA LEU A 208 15.04 9.44 -7.82
C LEU A 208 13.95 8.39 -7.77
N SER A 209 13.00 8.56 -6.87
CA SER A 209 11.82 7.70 -6.77
C SER A 209 10.76 8.20 -7.74
N ILE A 210 10.33 7.33 -8.65
CA ILE A 210 9.26 7.58 -9.63
C ILE A 210 8.02 6.76 -9.24
N PRO A 211 6.80 7.27 -9.48
CA PRO A 211 5.60 6.68 -8.87
C PRO A 211 5.31 5.24 -9.29
N GLN A 212 5.60 4.86 -10.54
CA GLN A 212 5.41 3.49 -10.99
C GLN A 212 6.18 3.16 -12.27
N ASP A 213 6.28 1.87 -12.53
CA ASP A 213 6.79 1.30 -13.77
C ASP A 213 5.71 1.33 -14.86
N GLY A 214 6.09 1.68 -16.08
CA GLY A 214 5.14 1.88 -17.17
C GLY A 214 4.62 3.32 -17.28
N ILE A 215 3.65 3.51 -18.18
CA ILE A 215 3.10 4.84 -18.47
C ILE A 215 1.84 5.06 -17.63
N THR A 216 1.88 6.07 -16.76
CA THR A 216 0.69 6.59 -16.09
C THR A 216 0.08 7.69 -16.94
N GLU A 217 -1.19 7.54 -17.27
CA GLU A 217 -1.99 8.57 -17.93
C GLU A 217 -2.98 9.16 -16.95
N ALA A 218 -3.04 10.47 -16.90
CA ALA A 218 -4.01 11.20 -16.12
C ALA A 218 -4.58 12.37 -16.93
N LEU A 219 -5.81 12.77 -16.61
CA LEU A 219 -6.46 13.92 -17.25
C LEU A 219 -6.32 15.16 -16.36
N SER A 220 -5.85 16.25 -16.94
CA SER A 220 -5.76 17.55 -16.29
C SER A 220 -6.41 18.65 -17.13
N CYS A 221 -6.85 19.73 -16.50
CA CYS A 221 -7.31 20.92 -17.19
C CYS A 221 -6.18 21.50 -18.05
N SER A 222 -6.45 21.80 -19.32
CA SER A 222 -5.40 22.34 -20.22
C SER A 222 -4.97 23.76 -19.84
N LYS A 223 -5.76 24.52 -19.09
CA LYS A 223 -5.48 25.90 -18.69
C LYS A 223 -4.84 26.01 -17.32
N CYS A 224 -5.48 25.50 -16.26
CA CYS A 224 -4.98 25.65 -14.89
C CYS A 224 -4.23 24.42 -14.38
N HIS A 225 -4.13 23.35 -15.18
CA HIS A 225 -3.43 22.11 -14.89
C HIS A 225 -3.94 21.32 -13.67
N ARG A 226 -5.10 21.71 -13.11
CA ARG A 226 -5.73 20.93 -12.05
C ARG A 226 -6.26 19.61 -12.59
N GLN A 227 -6.27 18.63 -11.71
CA GLN A 227 -6.81 17.29 -11.99
C GLN A 227 -8.28 17.36 -12.43
N VAL A 228 -8.62 16.59 -13.45
CA VAL A 228 -9.99 16.42 -13.91
C VAL A 228 -10.68 15.40 -13.00
N ARG A 229 -11.77 15.83 -12.37
CA ARG A 229 -12.56 15.04 -11.45
C ARG A 229 -13.98 14.84 -11.93
N CYS A 230 -14.58 13.71 -11.54
CA CYS A 230 -15.97 13.38 -11.82
C CYS A 230 -16.90 14.35 -11.05
N ALA A 231 -17.87 14.93 -11.73
CA ALA A 231 -18.86 15.79 -11.08
C ALA A 231 -19.79 15.04 -10.12
N ARG A 232 -19.94 13.70 -10.31
CA ARG A 232 -20.84 12.87 -9.49
C ARG A 232 -20.20 12.40 -8.17
N CYS A 233 -18.93 11.94 -8.23
CA CYS A 233 -18.30 11.29 -7.08
C CYS A 233 -16.88 11.80 -6.78
N THR A 234 -16.46 12.87 -7.47
CA THR A 234 -15.11 13.46 -7.37
C THR A 234 -13.95 12.51 -7.74
N GLY A 235 -14.23 11.28 -8.18
CA GLY A 235 -13.23 10.32 -8.61
C GLY A 235 -12.46 10.76 -9.87
N PRO A 236 -11.27 10.19 -10.12
CA PRO A 236 -10.48 10.52 -11.29
C PRO A 236 -11.16 10.05 -12.58
N LEU A 237 -11.07 10.88 -13.63
CA LEU A 237 -11.55 10.51 -14.95
C LEU A 237 -10.42 9.86 -15.78
N GLU A 238 -10.79 8.88 -16.61
CA GLU A 238 -9.91 8.24 -17.58
C GLU A 238 -10.47 8.36 -18.98
N ARG A 239 -9.59 8.34 -19.98
CA ARG A 239 -9.96 8.23 -21.40
C ARG A 239 -9.81 6.78 -21.82
N LEU A 240 -10.89 6.19 -22.31
CA LEU A 240 -10.88 4.85 -22.91
C LEU A 240 -10.29 4.86 -24.32
N ALA A 241 -10.00 3.68 -24.87
CA ALA A 241 -9.44 3.53 -26.20
C ALA A 241 -10.35 4.05 -27.33
N ASP A 242 -11.66 4.04 -27.11
CA ASP A 242 -12.68 4.58 -28.01
C ASP A 242 -12.84 6.12 -27.89
N GLY A 243 -12.05 6.77 -27.04
CA GLY A 243 -12.12 8.20 -26.78
C GLY A 243 -13.12 8.62 -25.71
N THR A 244 -13.94 7.71 -25.21
CA THR A 244 -14.94 7.99 -24.15
C THR A 244 -14.23 8.35 -22.85
N ILE A 245 -14.75 9.36 -22.15
CA ILE A 245 -14.26 9.74 -20.81
C ILE A 245 -15.19 9.16 -19.76
N ARG A 246 -14.62 8.39 -18.82
CA ARG A 246 -15.36 7.71 -17.77
C ARG A 246 -14.68 7.88 -16.41
N CYS A 247 -15.48 7.90 -15.35
CA CYS A 247 -14.95 7.89 -13.98
C CYS A 247 -14.44 6.49 -13.60
N ARG A 248 -13.22 6.43 -13.04
CA ARG A 248 -12.64 5.17 -12.54
C ARG A 248 -13.38 4.61 -11.32
N TRP A 249 -14.01 5.48 -10.52
CA TRP A 249 -14.68 5.05 -9.29
C TRP A 249 -16.14 4.62 -9.55
N CYS A 250 -16.95 5.53 -10.10
CA CYS A 250 -18.40 5.27 -10.24
C CYS A 250 -18.82 4.81 -11.64
N GLY A 251 -17.90 4.69 -12.59
CA GLY A 251 -18.19 4.26 -13.96
C GLY A 251 -19.00 5.27 -14.80
N ALA A 252 -19.38 6.43 -14.26
CA ALA A 252 -20.16 7.43 -14.97
C ALA A 252 -19.39 7.97 -16.19
N ALA A 253 -20.05 7.93 -17.36
CA ALA A 253 -19.52 8.57 -18.56
C ALA A 253 -19.67 10.11 -18.45
N THR A 254 -18.67 10.83 -18.95
CA THR A 254 -18.65 12.29 -18.95
C THR A 254 -18.66 12.77 -20.40
N VAL A 255 -19.78 13.35 -20.81
CA VAL A 255 -19.96 13.90 -22.18
C VAL A 255 -19.47 15.34 -22.25
N GLN A 256 -19.81 16.14 -21.25
CA GLN A 256 -19.38 17.54 -21.11
C GLN A 256 -18.71 17.73 -19.75
N TRP A 257 -17.54 18.33 -19.75
CA TRP A 257 -16.81 18.65 -18.54
C TRP A 257 -16.32 20.09 -18.59
N SER A 258 -16.49 20.79 -17.47
CA SER A 258 -15.93 22.13 -17.25
C SER A 258 -15.09 22.11 -15.98
N CYS A 259 -13.95 22.78 -16.00
CA CYS A 259 -13.08 22.90 -14.85
C CYS A 259 -13.76 23.72 -13.74
N PRO A 260 -13.93 23.18 -12.53
CA PRO A 260 -14.61 23.91 -11.45
C PRO A 260 -13.84 25.16 -10.98
N THR A 261 -12.55 25.27 -11.38
CA THR A 261 -11.71 26.40 -10.95
C THR A 261 -11.59 27.51 -11.98
N CYS A 262 -11.46 27.18 -13.26
CA CYS A 262 -11.18 28.17 -14.31
C CYS A 262 -12.16 28.09 -15.47
N HIS A 263 -13.20 27.28 -15.36
CA HIS A 263 -14.28 27.06 -16.33
C HIS A 263 -13.83 26.67 -17.75
N ASN A 264 -12.58 26.25 -17.90
CA ASN A 264 -12.07 25.74 -19.17
C ASN A 264 -12.62 24.33 -19.44
N GLU A 265 -13.02 24.06 -20.68
CA GLU A 265 -13.66 22.81 -21.10
C GLU A 265 -12.69 21.81 -21.73
N ARG A 266 -11.43 22.21 -21.93
CA ARG A 266 -10.43 21.35 -22.57
C ARG A 266 -9.61 20.61 -21.54
N MET A 267 -9.49 19.29 -21.77
CA MET A 267 -8.61 18.41 -21.00
C MET A 267 -7.31 18.15 -21.77
N ARG A 268 -6.24 17.90 -21.03
CA ARG A 268 -5.00 17.37 -21.59
C ARG A 268 -4.66 16.04 -20.92
N VAL A 269 -4.04 15.15 -21.67
CA VAL A 269 -3.46 13.91 -21.12
C VAL A 269 -2.06 14.23 -20.60
N VAL A 270 -1.80 13.87 -19.36
CA VAL A 270 -0.47 13.90 -18.77
C VAL A 270 0.03 12.46 -18.70
N ARG A 271 1.23 12.22 -19.21
CA ARG A 271 1.86 10.90 -19.26
C ARG A 271 3.22 10.97 -18.59
N VAL A 272 3.46 10.03 -17.68
CA VAL A 272 4.77 9.82 -17.05
C VAL A 272 5.13 8.34 -17.11
N GLY A 273 6.40 8.05 -17.32
CA GLY A 273 6.89 6.68 -17.39
C GLY A 273 8.39 6.59 -17.14
N ALA A 274 8.87 5.43 -16.71
CA ALA A 274 10.25 5.20 -16.29
C ALA A 274 11.28 5.48 -17.41
N ALA A 275 11.06 4.97 -18.61
CA ALA A 275 12.00 5.13 -19.73
C ALA A 275 12.13 6.59 -20.18
N GLY A 276 11.00 7.30 -20.31
CA GLY A 276 11.00 8.74 -20.63
C GLY A 276 11.70 9.58 -19.57
N THR A 277 11.54 9.21 -18.32
CA THR A 277 12.22 9.84 -17.17
C THR A 277 13.73 9.68 -17.27
N ALA A 278 14.23 8.49 -17.57
CA ALA A 278 15.67 8.25 -17.69
C ALA A 278 16.30 9.09 -18.81
N MET A 279 15.64 9.21 -19.98
CA MET A 279 16.12 10.04 -21.08
C MET A 279 16.12 11.55 -20.75
N GLU A 280 15.10 12.03 -20.04
CA GLU A 280 15.02 13.42 -19.59
C GLU A 280 16.15 13.74 -18.60
N LEU A 281 16.34 12.88 -17.61
CA LEU A 281 17.35 13.04 -16.57
C LEU A 281 18.79 12.95 -17.13
N ALA A 282 19.04 12.11 -18.14
CA ALA A 282 20.32 12.04 -18.81
C ALA A 282 20.74 13.37 -19.48
N ARG A 283 19.76 14.17 -19.90
CA ARG A 283 20.03 15.52 -20.45
C ARG A 283 20.33 16.54 -19.35
N LEU A 284 19.72 16.40 -18.18
CA LEU A 284 19.90 17.31 -17.04
C LEU A 284 21.20 17.01 -16.27
N PHE A 285 21.58 15.72 -16.14
CA PHE A 285 22.75 15.25 -15.39
C PHE A 285 23.76 14.60 -16.34
N ARG A 286 24.35 15.41 -17.23
CA ARG A 286 25.28 14.93 -18.26
C ARG A 286 26.55 14.34 -17.65
N GLY A 287 26.95 13.16 -18.13
CA GLY A 287 28.16 12.48 -17.68
C GLY A 287 28.04 11.73 -16.37
N VAL A 288 26.87 11.76 -15.71
CA VAL A 288 26.62 11.01 -14.47
C VAL A 288 26.18 9.59 -14.81
N PRO A 289 26.80 8.53 -14.26
CA PRO A 289 26.34 7.16 -14.43
C PRO A 289 24.90 7.00 -13.91
N MET A 290 24.07 6.24 -14.64
CA MET A 290 22.67 6.05 -14.30
C MET A 290 22.32 4.58 -14.12
N VAL A 291 21.59 4.28 -13.05
CA VAL A 291 21.03 2.95 -12.78
C VAL A 291 19.51 3.05 -12.78
N LEU A 292 18.85 2.22 -13.61
CA LEU A 292 17.41 2.11 -13.64
C LEU A 292 17.00 0.78 -12.97
N SER A 293 16.25 0.86 -11.87
CA SER A 293 15.79 -0.28 -11.08
C SER A 293 14.27 -0.30 -11.02
N THR A 294 13.67 -1.10 -11.89
CA THR A 294 12.22 -1.31 -11.93
C THR A 294 11.92 -2.76 -12.34
N PRO A 295 10.75 -3.33 -11.97
CA PRO A 295 10.39 -4.71 -12.32
C PRO A 295 10.37 -4.99 -13.81
N SER A 296 10.08 -4.00 -14.67
CA SER A 296 9.98 -4.18 -16.14
C SER A 296 11.32 -4.15 -16.86
N GLN A 297 12.42 -3.82 -16.17
CA GLN A 297 13.72 -3.79 -16.81
C GLN A 297 14.23 -5.20 -17.13
N PRO A 298 15.01 -5.41 -18.22
CA PRO A 298 15.57 -6.71 -18.55
C PRO A 298 16.43 -7.32 -17.44
N ARG A 299 17.08 -6.47 -16.63
CA ARG A 299 17.85 -6.88 -15.44
C ARG A 299 16.99 -6.96 -14.17
N GLY A 300 15.70 -6.62 -14.27
CA GLY A 300 14.80 -6.57 -13.13
C GLY A 300 15.19 -5.50 -12.10
N VAL A 301 14.82 -5.77 -10.85
CA VAL A 301 15.13 -4.92 -9.71
C VAL A 301 16.58 -5.12 -9.30
N VAL A 302 17.34 -4.03 -9.20
CA VAL A 302 18.72 -4.02 -8.70
C VAL A 302 18.70 -4.04 -7.17
N SER A 303 19.37 -5.01 -6.56
CA SER A 303 19.39 -5.15 -5.09
C SER A 303 20.30 -4.12 -4.44
N ASP A 304 21.53 -3.99 -4.93
CA ASP A 304 22.58 -3.21 -4.31
C ASP A 304 23.37 -2.40 -5.32
N ILE A 305 23.89 -1.26 -4.88
CA ILE A 305 24.82 -0.39 -5.61
C ILE A 305 26.00 0.01 -4.72
N GLY A 306 27.12 0.38 -5.32
CA GLY A 306 28.24 1.00 -4.59
C GLY A 306 27.97 2.47 -4.25
N PHE A 307 28.81 3.00 -3.35
CA PHE A 307 28.69 4.39 -2.87
C PHE A 307 29.19 5.46 -3.88
N ALA A 308 29.71 5.07 -5.02
CA ALA A 308 30.19 6.01 -6.03
C ALA A 308 29.09 6.99 -6.51
N PRO A 309 29.44 8.22 -6.90
CA PRO A 309 28.48 9.16 -7.51
C PRO A 309 27.75 8.57 -8.70
N GLN A 310 26.47 8.42 -8.59
CA GLN A 310 25.57 7.88 -9.63
C GLN A 310 24.14 8.28 -9.36
N LEU A 311 23.34 8.35 -10.41
CA LEU A 311 21.91 8.64 -10.35
C LEU A 311 21.13 7.33 -10.43
N VAL A 312 20.37 7.03 -9.41
CA VAL A 312 19.50 5.86 -9.36
C VAL A 312 18.06 6.28 -9.59
N ILE A 313 17.39 5.65 -10.54
CA ILE A 313 15.97 5.84 -10.82
C ILE A 313 15.27 4.55 -10.42
N ALA A 314 14.35 4.61 -9.48
CA ALA A 314 13.65 3.42 -8.99
C ALA A 314 12.16 3.68 -8.77
N THR A 315 11.36 2.62 -8.87
CA THR A 315 9.97 2.62 -8.41
C THR A 315 9.88 2.21 -6.94
N PRO A 316 8.79 2.54 -6.23
CA PRO A 316 8.61 2.13 -4.84
C PRO A 316 8.80 0.61 -4.65
N GLY A 317 9.67 0.24 -3.70
CA GLY A 317 10.04 -1.15 -3.45
C GLY A 317 11.18 -1.72 -4.32
N ALA A 318 11.63 -0.97 -5.33
CA ALA A 318 12.74 -1.36 -6.20
C ALA A 318 14.03 -0.55 -5.95
N GLU A 319 14.07 0.29 -4.91
CA GLU A 319 15.23 1.13 -4.59
C GLU A 319 16.43 0.28 -4.17
N PRO A 320 17.60 0.33 -4.86
CA PRO A 320 18.80 -0.39 -4.46
C PRO A 320 19.31 0.03 -3.06
N ARG A 321 19.90 -0.89 -2.32
CA ARG A 321 20.66 -0.55 -1.11
C ARG A 321 22.04 -0.06 -1.49
N VAL A 322 22.50 1.01 -0.86
CA VAL A 322 23.88 1.46 -1.02
C VAL A 322 24.78 0.61 -0.14
N ARG A 323 25.83 0.01 -0.72
CA ARG A 323 26.85 -0.75 -0.01
C ARG A 323 28.15 0.03 0.02
N GLY A 324 28.71 0.25 1.20
CA GLY A 324 29.94 0.95 1.44
C GLY A 324 30.73 0.35 2.60
N GLU A 325 31.94 0.83 2.83
CA GLU A 325 32.84 0.33 3.86
C GLU A 325 32.46 0.79 5.29
N SER A 326 31.66 1.85 5.38
CA SER A 326 31.19 2.39 6.66
C SER A 326 29.67 2.68 6.61
N PRO A 327 28.98 2.74 7.76
CA PRO A 327 27.57 3.08 7.80
C PRO A 327 27.22 4.41 7.08
N ALA A 328 28.12 5.38 7.11
CA ALA A 328 27.95 6.66 6.42
C ALA A 328 28.02 6.54 4.88
N GLN A 329 28.55 5.44 4.36
CA GLN A 329 28.61 5.12 2.94
C GLN A 329 27.49 4.15 2.50
N CYS A 330 26.61 3.76 3.40
CA CYS A 330 25.47 2.89 3.10
C CYS A 330 24.17 3.68 2.88
N GLU A 331 24.26 4.96 2.50
CA GLU A 331 23.12 5.86 2.39
C GLU A 331 23.22 6.71 1.10
N TYR A 332 22.07 7.10 0.57
CA TYR A 332 22.00 8.10 -0.49
C TYR A 332 22.31 9.51 0.05
N ARG A 333 23.00 10.34 -0.72
CA ARG A 333 23.27 11.74 -0.37
C ARG A 333 22.07 12.65 -0.54
N ALA A 334 21.22 12.32 -1.51
CA ALA A 334 19.90 12.93 -1.65
C ALA A 334 18.89 11.93 -2.21
N VAL A 335 17.62 12.18 -1.90
CA VAL A 335 16.49 11.45 -2.46
C VAL A 335 15.51 12.46 -3.03
N ALA A 336 15.02 12.25 -4.26
CA ALA A 336 13.94 13.05 -4.82
C ALA A 336 12.76 12.15 -5.22
N ILE A 337 11.58 12.50 -4.75
CA ILE A 337 10.31 11.90 -5.17
C ILE A 337 9.79 12.75 -6.31
N LEU A 338 9.74 12.16 -7.50
CA LEU A 338 9.24 12.81 -8.70
C LEU A 338 7.73 12.57 -8.86
N ASP A 339 7.10 13.49 -9.57
CA ASP A 339 5.70 13.37 -9.96
C ASP A 339 4.74 13.15 -8.78
N ALA A 340 4.94 13.85 -7.67
CA ALA A 340 4.08 13.76 -6.48
C ALA A 340 2.59 13.95 -6.79
N TRP A 341 2.26 14.67 -7.88
CA TRP A 341 0.90 14.86 -8.37
C TRP A 341 0.17 13.56 -8.71
N THR A 342 0.88 12.46 -8.95
CA THR A 342 0.27 11.15 -9.24
C THR A 342 -0.52 10.61 -8.04
N SER A 343 -0.16 11.00 -6.82
CA SER A 343 -0.92 10.69 -5.60
C SER A 343 -2.37 11.14 -5.68
N LEU A 344 -2.63 12.29 -6.31
CA LEU A 344 -3.97 12.85 -6.50
C LEU A 344 -4.86 11.98 -7.40
N TYR A 345 -4.30 11.02 -8.12
CA TYR A 345 -4.99 10.09 -9.02
C TYR A 345 -5.00 8.66 -8.51
N ALA A 346 -4.35 8.41 -7.39
CA ALA A 346 -4.38 7.11 -6.75
C ALA A 346 -5.83 6.75 -6.36
N SER A 347 -6.15 5.48 -6.45
CA SER A 347 -7.48 4.95 -6.14
C SER A 347 -7.36 3.82 -5.14
N GLY A 348 -8.38 3.66 -4.33
CA GLY A 348 -8.43 2.68 -3.25
C GLY A 348 -8.49 3.35 -1.89
N ILE A 349 -8.98 2.60 -0.93
CA ILE A 349 -9.23 3.12 0.42
C ILE A 349 -7.94 3.55 1.15
N ASP A 350 -6.81 2.90 0.87
CA ASP A 350 -5.53 3.20 1.52
C ASP A 350 -4.54 3.92 0.58
N ALA A 351 -5.02 4.55 -0.50
CA ALA A 351 -4.18 5.14 -1.54
C ALA A 351 -3.15 6.16 -1.00
N ASP A 352 -3.57 7.03 -0.07
CA ASP A 352 -2.70 8.05 0.51
C ASP A 352 -1.72 7.44 1.52
N VAL A 353 -2.15 6.45 2.29
CA VAL A 353 -1.26 5.71 3.21
C VAL A 353 -0.22 4.89 2.43
N ASP A 354 -0.61 4.22 1.35
CA ASP A 354 0.31 3.50 0.45
C ASP A 354 1.34 4.45 -0.18
N THR A 355 0.87 5.61 -0.64
CA THR A 355 1.73 6.65 -1.20
C THR A 355 2.74 7.16 -0.17
N LEU A 356 2.28 7.51 1.03
CA LEU A 356 3.15 7.97 2.11
C LEU A 356 4.15 6.88 2.52
N THR A 357 3.71 5.62 2.61
CA THR A 357 4.59 4.47 2.90
C THR A 357 5.70 4.37 1.88
N GLY A 358 5.39 4.44 0.59
CA GLY A 358 6.38 4.41 -0.48
C GLY A 358 7.37 5.57 -0.41
N TRP A 359 6.88 6.78 -0.16
CA TRP A 359 7.72 7.97 -0.02
C TRP A 359 8.62 7.91 1.21
N MET A 360 8.08 7.54 2.37
CA MET A 360 8.87 7.41 3.60
C MET A 360 9.92 6.30 3.48
N ARG A 361 9.61 5.17 2.84
CA ARG A 361 10.59 4.11 2.56
C ARG A 361 11.73 4.59 1.67
N ALA A 362 11.45 5.30 0.58
CA ALA A 362 12.49 5.87 -0.27
C ALA A 362 13.35 6.89 0.48
N VAL A 363 12.70 7.81 1.21
CA VAL A 363 13.39 8.87 1.97
C VAL A 363 14.20 8.32 3.14
N SER A 364 13.79 7.19 3.75
CA SER A 364 14.54 6.52 4.83
C SER A 364 15.91 6.00 4.38
N LEU A 365 16.14 5.85 3.08
CA LEU A 365 17.45 5.48 2.51
C LEU A 365 18.42 6.64 2.41
N CYS A 366 17.96 7.87 2.65
CA CYS A 366 18.78 9.09 2.61
C CYS A 366 19.57 9.25 3.90
N ALA A 367 20.76 9.79 3.78
CA ALA A 367 21.54 10.22 4.93
C ALA A 367 20.72 11.19 5.82
N PRO A 368 20.89 11.16 7.14
CA PRO A 368 20.22 12.09 8.03
C PRO A 368 20.72 13.53 7.82
N ARG A 369 19.91 14.51 8.22
CA ARG A 369 20.26 15.93 8.10
C ARG A 369 21.56 16.30 8.81
N THR A 370 21.91 15.60 9.88
CA THR A 370 23.17 15.77 10.60
C THR A 370 24.40 15.43 9.75
N ARG A 371 24.23 14.65 8.68
CA ARG A 371 25.24 14.33 7.67
C ARG A 371 24.96 14.98 6.31
N GLY A 372 24.11 16.01 6.28
CA GLY A 372 23.82 16.80 5.08
C GLY A 372 22.79 16.16 4.14
N GLY A 373 22.10 15.08 4.54
CA GLY A 373 21.08 14.43 3.73
C GLY A 373 19.90 15.35 3.40
N GLN A 374 19.46 15.33 2.15
CA GLN A 374 18.35 16.13 1.65
C GLN A 374 17.36 15.27 0.89
N ALA A 375 16.06 15.51 1.14
CA ALA A 375 15.00 14.89 0.38
C ALA A 375 14.10 15.95 -0.26
N LEU A 376 13.69 15.70 -1.50
CA LEU A 376 12.85 16.58 -2.28
C LEU A 376 11.54 15.86 -2.64
N LEU A 377 10.41 16.49 -2.33
CA LEU A 377 9.11 16.11 -2.86
C LEU A 377 8.79 17.07 -4.01
N ILE A 378 8.69 16.58 -5.25
CA ILE A 378 8.59 17.43 -6.44
C ILE A 378 7.22 17.27 -7.09
N GLY A 379 6.50 18.37 -7.16
CA GLY A 379 5.16 18.47 -7.75
C GLY A 379 4.06 18.75 -6.73
N GLU A 380 2.84 18.94 -7.25
CA GLU A 380 1.65 19.15 -6.43
C GLU A 380 1.18 17.83 -5.80
N THR A 381 0.67 17.91 -4.58
CA THR A 381 0.04 16.78 -3.89
C THR A 381 -0.92 17.31 -2.82
N ASP A 382 -1.59 16.41 -2.12
CA ASP A 382 -2.38 16.79 -0.95
C ASP A 382 -1.49 17.40 0.14
N PRO A 383 -1.88 18.56 0.74
CA PRO A 383 -1.07 19.22 1.77
C PRO A 383 -0.86 18.39 3.04
N VAL A 384 -1.83 17.55 3.44
CA VAL A 384 -1.69 16.70 4.63
C VAL A 384 -0.67 15.61 4.36
N LEU A 385 -0.73 15.01 3.17
CA LEU A 385 0.21 14.00 2.71
C LEU A 385 1.64 14.55 2.65
N ALA A 386 1.84 15.73 2.05
CA ALA A 386 3.14 16.40 1.99
C ALA A 386 3.69 16.75 3.39
N ARG A 387 2.85 17.30 4.27
CA ARG A 387 3.25 17.65 5.64
C ARG A 387 3.60 16.41 6.46
N SER A 388 2.86 15.33 6.30
CA SER A 388 3.13 14.06 6.99
C SER A 388 4.52 13.52 6.66
N LEU A 389 4.94 13.64 5.38
CA LEU A 389 6.30 13.31 4.98
C LEU A 389 7.33 14.31 5.53
N MET A 390 7.11 15.61 5.35
CA MET A 390 8.06 16.66 5.74
C MET A 390 8.37 16.68 7.24
N LEU A 391 7.35 16.41 8.05
CA LEU A 391 7.46 16.38 9.52
C LEU A 391 7.80 14.99 10.06
N TRP A 392 7.89 13.99 9.18
CA TRP A 392 8.03 12.57 9.56
C TRP A 392 6.95 12.13 10.56
N ASN A 393 5.71 12.60 10.31
CA ASN A 393 4.57 12.43 11.21
C ASN A 393 3.38 11.79 10.49
N SER A 394 3.48 10.50 10.22
CA SER A 394 2.40 9.73 9.55
C SER A 394 1.08 9.65 10.35
N PRO A 395 1.06 9.71 11.70
CA PRO A 395 -0.20 9.81 12.44
C PRO A 395 -1.11 10.97 12.02
N MET A 396 -0.54 12.07 11.52
CA MET A 396 -1.33 13.21 11.02
C MET A 396 -2.23 12.81 9.84
N LEU A 397 -1.68 12.11 8.85
CA LEU A 397 -2.47 11.59 7.73
C LEU A 397 -3.47 10.53 8.22
N ALA A 398 -3.01 9.58 9.04
CA ALA A 398 -3.85 8.49 9.51
C ALA A 398 -5.07 8.99 10.32
N GLN A 399 -4.93 10.10 11.04
CA GLN A 399 -6.04 10.72 11.78
C GLN A 399 -7.08 11.32 10.82
N VAL A 400 -6.65 12.07 9.79
CA VAL A 400 -7.55 12.61 8.78
C VAL A 400 -8.28 11.48 8.04
N GLU A 401 -7.56 10.40 7.70
CA GLU A 401 -8.17 9.22 7.08
C GLU A 401 -9.26 8.59 7.97
N VAL A 402 -9.04 8.46 9.27
CA VAL A 402 -10.07 7.93 10.19
C VAL A 402 -11.29 8.85 10.24
N GLU A 403 -11.09 10.17 10.31
CA GLU A 403 -12.18 11.16 10.33
C GLU A 403 -13.01 11.12 9.04
N ASP A 404 -12.38 11.07 7.88
CA ASP A 404 -13.05 10.98 6.57
C ASP A 404 -13.83 9.66 6.44
N ARG A 405 -13.27 8.56 6.95
CA ARG A 405 -13.91 7.24 6.93
C ARG A 405 -15.10 7.17 7.91
N ALA A 406 -15.06 7.92 9.00
CA ALA A 406 -16.21 8.05 9.90
C ALA A 406 -17.40 8.75 9.20
N GLN A 407 -17.13 9.79 8.39
CA GLN A 407 -18.15 10.51 7.63
C GLN A 407 -18.72 9.68 6.47
N THR A 408 -17.87 8.87 5.82
CA THR A 408 -18.23 8.09 4.64
C THR A 408 -18.65 6.66 4.93
N ALA A 409 -18.70 6.28 6.21
CA ALA A 409 -18.98 4.92 6.69
C ALA A 409 -18.07 3.85 6.06
N LEU A 410 -16.76 4.05 6.13
CA LEU A 410 -15.76 3.14 5.59
C LEU A 410 -14.88 2.52 6.68
N PRO A 411 -14.21 1.38 6.40
CA PRO A 411 -13.26 0.78 7.33
C PRO A 411 -12.09 1.72 7.66
N PRO A 412 -11.61 1.71 8.91
CA PRO A 412 -11.91 0.79 10.01
C PRO A 412 -13.08 1.20 10.90
N VAL A 413 -13.64 2.40 10.74
CA VAL A 413 -14.71 2.91 11.61
C VAL A 413 -15.99 2.11 11.44
N PHE A 414 -16.29 1.72 10.22
CA PHE A 414 -17.35 0.79 9.86
C PHE A 414 -16.76 -0.50 9.31
N ALA A 415 -17.47 -1.60 9.45
CA ALA A 415 -17.14 -2.83 8.74
C ALA A 415 -17.70 -2.79 7.32
N ALA A 416 -16.93 -3.27 6.37
CA ALA A 416 -17.38 -3.35 4.99
C ALA A 416 -17.14 -4.74 4.38
N ALA A 417 -17.95 -5.09 3.39
CA ALA A 417 -17.72 -6.25 2.55
C ALA A 417 -17.90 -5.87 1.08
N CYS A 418 -16.98 -6.27 0.24
CA CYS A 418 -17.19 -6.24 -1.21
C CYS A 418 -17.85 -7.56 -1.65
N VAL A 419 -18.94 -7.46 -2.40
CA VAL A 419 -19.62 -8.57 -3.06
C VAL A 419 -19.46 -8.36 -4.56
N TRP A 420 -19.05 -9.39 -5.30
CA TRP A 420 -18.89 -9.29 -6.75
C TRP A 420 -19.24 -10.58 -7.47
N GLY A 421 -19.57 -10.45 -8.72
CA GLY A 421 -19.97 -11.56 -9.58
C GLY A 421 -21.01 -11.11 -10.61
N ARG A 422 -21.82 -12.04 -11.09
CA ARG A 422 -22.88 -11.71 -12.03
C ARG A 422 -23.96 -10.86 -11.35
N ARG A 423 -24.49 -9.86 -12.06
CA ARG A 423 -25.40 -8.84 -11.52
C ARG A 423 -26.60 -9.40 -10.76
N ASP A 424 -27.27 -10.43 -11.32
CA ASP A 424 -28.42 -11.08 -10.71
C ASP A 424 -28.04 -11.86 -9.44
N ALA A 425 -26.88 -12.54 -9.45
CA ALA A 425 -26.36 -13.25 -8.28
C ALA A 425 -26.00 -12.26 -7.15
N VAL A 426 -25.34 -11.14 -7.49
CA VAL A 426 -25.04 -10.06 -6.53
C VAL A 426 -26.33 -9.46 -5.98
N GLY A 427 -27.31 -9.13 -6.82
CA GLY A 427 -28.62 -8.60 -6.38
C GLY A 427 -29.34 -9.57 -5.45
N THR A 428 -29.33 -10.86 -5.75
CA THR A 428 -29.92 -11.90 -4.89
C THR A 428 -29.18 -12.00 -3.54
N MET A 429 -27.85 -11.91 -3.54
CA MET A 429 -27.05 -11.88 -2.32
C MET A 429 -27.44 -10.70 -1.44
N LEU A 430 -27.45 -9.47 -2.01
CA LEU A 430 -27.79 -8.24 -1.29
C LEU A 430 -29.19 -8.30 -0.68
N LYS A 431 -30.17 -8.86 -1.41
CA LYS A 431 -31.52 -9.09 -0.89
C LYS A 431 -31.52 -10.09 0.29
N ARG A 432 -30.81 -11.20 0.16
CA ARG A 432 -30.75 -12.26 1.19
C ARG A 432 -30.13 -11.81 2.50
N ILE A 433 -29.14 -10.91 2.43
CA ILE A 433 -28.52 -10.36 3.64
C ILE A 433 -29.29 -9.19 4.24
N GLY A 434 -30.37 -8.72 3.61
CA GLY A 434 -31.17 -7.60 4.09
C GLY A 434 -30.57 -6.23 3.82
N ALA A 435 -29.67 -6.10 2.82
CA ALA A 435 -28.97 -4.87 2.51
C ALA A 435 -29.69 -3.99 1.44
N LEU A 436 -30.80 -4.45 0.87
CA LEU A 436 -31.63 -3.65 -0.05
C LEU A 436 -32.79 -3.02 0.68
N ALA A 437 -33.41 -2.00 0.04
CA ALA A 437 -34.51 -1.22 0.59
C ALA A 437 -35.60 -2.08 1.25
N GLY A 438 -35.93 -1.75 2.50
CA GLY A 438 -36.85 -2.49 3.35
C GLY A 438 -36.23 -3.67 4.12
N GLY A 439 -34.93 -3.91 3.99
CA GLY A 439 -34.19 -4.86 4.82
C GLY A 439 -33.63 -4.23 6.10
N ASP A 440 -33.25 -5.07 7.06
CA ASP A 440 -32.73 -4.62 8.35
C ASP A 440 -31.25 -4.13 8.33
N MET A 441 -30.62 -4.19 7.15
CA MET A 441 -29.28 -3.68 6.86
C MET A 441 -29.29 -2.72 5.65
N ASP A 442 -30.39 -2.09 5.32
CA ASP A 442 -30.48 -1.24 4.13
C ASP A 442 -29.88 0.15 4.32
N THR A 443 -29.81 0.63 5.55
CA THR A 443 -29.26 1.94 5.92
C THR A 443 -28.25 1.87 7.05
N ILE A 444 -27.42 2.92 7.15
CA ILE A 444 -26.47 3.14 8.24
C ILE A 444 -26.55 4.59 8.69
N ASP A 445 -26.45 4.79 9.99
CA ASP A 445 -26.33 6.12 10.59
C ASP A 445 -24.87 6.50 10.77
N THR A 446 -24.52 7.68 10.32
CA THR A 446 -23.20 8.28 10.45
C THR A 446 -23.32 9.68 11.06
N ILE A 447 -22.19 10.28 11.40
CA ILE A 447 -22.14 11.68 11.84
C ILE A 447 -22.66 12.66 10.77
N ALA A 448 -22.64 12.26 9.50
CA ALA A 448 -23.15 13.03 8.37
C ALA A 448 -24.64 12.78 8.06
N GLY A 449 -25.30 11.88 8.81
CA GLY A 449 -26.69 11.48 8.65
C GLY A 449 -26.87 10.03 8.22
N THR A 450 -28.12 9.64 7.99
CA THR A 450 -28.47 8.29 7.51
C THR A 450 -28.21 8.17 6.01
N MET A 451 -27.51 7.09 5.62
CA MET A 451 -27.20 6.81 4.21
C MET A 451 -27.44 5.34 3.87
N PRO A 452 -27.59 5.00 2.56
CA PRO A 452 -27.69 3.59 2.15
C PRO A 452 -26.46 2.78 2.58
N SER A 453 -26.68 1.58 3.06
CA SER A 453 -25.59 0.67 3.45
C SER A 453 -24.79 0.17 2.24
N VAL A 454 -25.41 0.11 1.05
CA VAL A 454 -24.82 -0.41 -0.18
C VAL A 454 -24.32 0.73 -1.07
N LEU A 455 -23.06 0.61 -1.48
CA LEU A 455 -22.48 1.38 -2.57
C LEU A 455 -22.44 0.51 -3.83
N GLY A 456 -23.01 0.99 -4.91
CA GLY A 456 -23.13 0.23 -6.15
C GLY A 456 -24.54 -0.39 -6.33
N PRO A 457 -24.68 -1.45 -7.14
CA PRO A 457 -23.62 -2.18 -7.86
C PRO A 457 -23.02 -1.39 -9.05
N VAL A 458 -21.71 -1.47 -9.21
CA VAL A 458 -20.99 -0.86 -10.33
C VAL A 458 -20.39 -1.95 -11.23
N PRO A 459 -20.37 -1.76 -12.58
CA PRO A 459 -19.75 -2.70 -13.50
C PRO A 459 -18.26 -2.92 -13.21
N ILE A 460 -17.81 -4.17 -13.28
CA ILE A 460 -16.39 -4.50 -13.27
C ILE A 460 -15.90 -4.48 -14.71
N PRO A 461 -14.86 -3.69 -15.04
CA PRO A 461 -14.28 -3.68 -16.37
C PRO A 461 -13.83 -5.07 -16.79
N GLN A 462 -14.09 -5.46 -18.03
CA GLN A 462 -13.58 -6.72 -18.58
C GLN A 462 -12.06 -6.62 -18.74
N PRO A 463 -11.30 -7.66 -18.35
CA PRO A 463 -9.87 -7.73 -18.62
C PRO A 463 -9.61 -7.67 -20.13
N ARG A 464 -8.55 -6.98 -20.54
CA ARG A 464 -8.19 -6.78 -21.96
C ARG A 464 -7.68 -8.04 -22.68
N THR A 465 -7.46 -9.14 -21.94
CA THR A 465 -6.79 -10.36 -22.43
C THR A 465 -7.53 -11.63 -22.00
N ILE A 466 -8.84 -11.71 -22.25
CA ILE A 466 -9.61 -12.94 -21.99
C ILE A 466 -9.94 -13.63 -23.30
N ASP A 467 -9.75 -14.95 -23.33
CA ASP A 467 -10.19 -15.83 -24.43
C ASP A 467 -11.72 -15.75 -24.60
N SER A 468 -12.20 -15.81 -25.85
CA SER A 468 -13.62 -15.67 -26.18
C SER A 468 -14.55 -16.68 -25.48
N ARG A 469 -14.02 -17.84 -25.07
CA ARG A 469 -14.76 -18.85 -24.28
C ARG A 469 -14.98 -18.47 -22.80
N GLU A 470 -14.10 -17.64 -22.24
CA GLU A 470 -14.25 -17.11 -20.88
C GLU A 470 -15.12 -15.83 -20.86
N LEU A 471 -15.32 -15.18 -21.99
CA LEU A 471 -16.12 -13.96 -22.12
C LEU A 471 -17.61 -14.18 -21.80
N GLU A 472 -18.18 -15.33 -22.13
CA GLU A 472 -19.59 -15.63 -21.82
C GLU A 472 -19.86 -15.72 -20.30
N GLY A 473 -18.87 -16.18 -19.52
CA GLY A 473 -18.95 -16.22 -18.04
C GLY A 473 -18.69 -14.89 -17.36
N THR A 474 -18.09 -13.91 -18.06
CA THR A 474 -17.71 -12.60 -17.50
C THR A 474 -18.61 -11.44 -17.92
N ALA A 475 -19.60 -11.70 -18.78
CA ALA A 475 -20.60 -10.71 -19.15
C ALA A 475 -21.40 -10.26 -17.92
N ASP A 476 -21.67 -8.95 -17.84
CA ASP A 476 -22.47 -8.32 -16.78
C ASP A 476 -21.96 -8.56 -15.34
N ARG A 477 -20.63 -8.56 -15.13
CA ARG A 477 -20.05 -8.61 -13.79
C ARG A 477 -20.14 -7.24 -13.11
N VAL A 478 -20.53 -7.27 -11.85
CA VAL A 478 -20.64 -6.07 -11.00
C VAL A 478 -19.98 -6.30 -9.64
N LYS A 479 -19.63 -5.21 -8.98
CA LYS A 479 -19.26 -5.19 -7.56
C LYS A 479 -20.17 -4.24 -6.79
N ALA A 480 -20.45 -4.58 -5.54
CA ALA A 480 -21.12 -3.74 -4.56
C ALA A 480 -20.38 -3.79 -3.24
N VAL A 481 -20.36 -2.70 -2.51
CA VAL A 481 -19.80 -2.64 -1.16
C VAL A 481 -20.94 -2.49 -0.17
N VAL A 482 -21.03 -3.42 0.77
CA VAL A 482 -21.99 -3.40 1.88
C VAL A 482 -21.27 -2.92 3.12
N ARG A 483 -21.81 -1.94 3.83
CA ARG A 483 -21.24 -1.32 5.02
C ARG A 483 -22.18 -1.49 6.21
N VAL A 484 -21.63 -1.74 7.38
CA VAL A 484 -22.39 -1.85 8.64
C VAL A 484 -21.58 -1.27 9.80
N PRO A 485 -22.22 -0.85 10.89
CA PRO A 485 -21.48 -0.51 12.12
C PRO A 485 -20.58 -1.68 12.55
N GLN A 486 -19.45 -1.39 13.20
CA GLN A 486 -18.48 -2.42 13.60
C GLN A 486 -19.10 -3.51 14.49
N GLY A 487 -20.05 -3.17 15.36
CA GLY A 487 -20.77 -4.14 16.18
C GLY A 487 -21.54 -5.19 15.39
N ARG A 488 -21.94 -4.90 14.13
CA ARG A 488 -22.62 -5.84 13.23
C ARG A 488 -21.67 -6.58 12.27
N ARG A 489 -20.35 -6.41 12.38
CA ARG A 489 -19.38 -7.05 11.48
C ARG A 489 -19.50 -8.57 11.42
N ALA A 490 -19.61 -9.22 12.57
CA ALA A 490 -19.75 -10.68 12.65
C ALA A 490 -21.07 -11.16 12.02
N GLU A 491 -22.16 -10.43 12.24
CA GLU A 491 -23.45 -10.70 11.64
C GLU A 491 -23.40 -10.61 10.12
N LEU A 492 -22.82 -9.54 9.56
CA LEU A 492 -22.63 -9.38 8.12
C LEU A 492 -21.82 -10.55 7.54
N ALA A 493 -20.72 -10.92 8.17
CA ALA A 493 -19.88 -12.04 7.72
C ALA A 493 -20.64 -13.38 7.70
N LEU A 494 -21.45 -13.65 8.74
CA LEU A 494 -22.28 -14.86 8.82
C LEU A 494 -23.39 -14.89 7.75
N ARG A 495 -24.06 -13.75 7.52
CA ARG A 495 -25.10 -13.62 6.50
C ARG A 495 -24.53 -13.82 5.09
N LEU A 496 -23.39 -13.21 4.80
CA LEU A 496 -22.69 -13.36 3.51
C LEU A 496 -22.24 -14.80 3.29
N ARG A 497 -21.65 -15.43 4.30
CA ARG A 497 -21.26 -16.85 4.25
C ARG A 497 -22.47 -17.76 3.99
N SER A 498 -23.58 -17.57 4.72
CA SER A 498 -24.79 -18.36 4.58
C SER A 498 -25.43 -18.18 3.19
N ALA A 499 -25.48 -16.93 2.69
CA ALA A 499 -26.03 -16.65 1.37
C ALA A 499 -25.16 -17.23 0.25
N SER A 500 -23.82 -17.15 0.38
CA SER A 500 -22.87 -17.77 -0.55
C SER A 500 -22.98 -19.31 -0.55
N ALA A 501 -23.04 -19.93 0.63
CA ALA A 501 -23.24 -21.37 0.75
C ALA A 501 -24.56 -21.84 0.10
N ARG A 502 -25.64 -21.09 0.28
CA ARG A 502 -26.93 -21.36 -0.35
C ARG A 502 -26.86 -21.24 -1.87
N HIS A 503 -26.21 -20.18 -2.40
CA HIS A 503 -25.99 -20.00 -3.83
C HIS A 503 -25.31 -21.22 -4.46
N VAL A 504 -24.22 -21.71 -3.84
CA VAL A 504 -23.46 -22.87 -4.30
C VAL A 504 -24.29 -24.17 -4.18
N ALA A 505 -24.96 -24.40 -3.03
CA ALA A 505 -25.74 -25.61 -2.77
C ALA A 505 -26.94 -25.70 -3.71
N SER A 506 -27.59 -24.61 -4.03
CA SER A 506 -28.72 -24.55 -4.96
C SER A 506 -28.29 -24.52 -6.44
N ARG A 507 -27.00 -24.59 -6.73
CA ARG A 507 -26.44 -24.48 -8.09
C ARG A 507 -27.00 -23.28 -8.86
N GLU A 508 -27.19 -22.15 -8.17
CA GLU A 508 -27.65 -20.92 -8.80
C GLU A 508 -26.59 -20.44 -9.82
N PRO A 509 -27.02 -19.96 -10.99
CA PRO A 509 -26.09 -19.60 -12.06
C PRO A 509 -25.33 -18.32 -11.74
N GLY A 510 -24.11 -18.23 -12.27
CA GLY A 510 -23.26 -17.06 -12.19
C GLY A 510 -22.24 -17.07 -11.05
N GLU A 511 -21.14 -16.40 -11.28
CA GLU A 511 -20.11 -16.19 -10.25
C GLU A 511 -20.66 -15.34 -9.12
N LEU A 512 -20.37 -15.72 -7.88
CA LEU A 512 -20.68 -14.96 -6.69
C LEU A 512 -19.56 -15.11 -5.67
N ARG A 513 -18.94 -14.01 -5.27
CA ARG A 513 -17.88 -13.97 -4.28
C ARG A 513 -18.07 -12.79 -3.34
N PHE A 514 -17.46 -12.87 -2.16
CA PHE A 514 -17.41 -11.75 -1.22
C PHE A 514 -16.10 -11.74 -0.45
N GLN A 515 -15.74 -10.58 0.07
CA GLN A 515 -14.56 -10.37 0.90
C GLN A 515 -14.87 -9.31 1.96
N MET A 516 -14.52 -9.61 3.22
CA MET A 516 -14.63 -8.64 4.32
C MET A 516 -13.45 -7.67 4.30
N ASP A 517 -13.72 -6.39 4.57
CA ASP A 517 -12.76 -5.29 4.66
C ASP A 517 -11.71 -5.31 3.54
N PRO A 518 -12.13 -5.34 2.26
CA PRO A 518 -11.22 -5.46 1.13
C PRO A 518 -10.47 -4.14 0.90
N LYS A 519 -9.15 -4.22 0.75
CA LYS A 519 -8.31 -3.07 0.43
C LYS A 519 -8.46 -2.61 -1.03
N GLU A 520 -8.43 -3.56 -1.97
CA GLU A 520 -8.27 -3.26 -3.40
C GLU A 520 -9.58 -3.07 -4.16
N ARG A 521 -10.70 -3.33 -3.53
CA ARG A 521 -12.01 -3.41 -4.18
C ARG A 521 -13.02 -2.35 -3.73
N ILE A 522 -12.63 -1.53 -2.76
CA ILE A 522 -13.40 -0.36 -2.30
C ILE A 522 -12.98 0.88 -3.07
#